data_eee1267e20ccaca3357fab2c420caa2b
#
_entry.id   eee1267e20ccaca3357fab2c420caa2b
#
_cell.length_a   1.000
_cell.length_b   1.000
_cell.length_c   1.000
_cell.angle_alpha   90.00
_cell.angle_beta   90.00
_cell.angle_gamma   90.00
#
_symmetry.space_group_name_H-M   'P 1'
#
loop_
_entity.id
_entity.type
_entity.pdbx_description
1 polymer ?
#
loop_
_entity_poly.entity_id
_entity_poly.type
_entity_poly.pdbx_seq_one_letter_code
_entity_poly.pdbx_strand_id
1 'polypeptide(L)' 'MTMNVYWGERMIKEAIAKVVERIDLKEEEAEQVMREIMEGKATPAQIASYITALRMKGESVAEITGSAKVMREKAARVRV' A
#
# COMPACT_ATOMS: atom_id res chain seq x y z
N MET A 1 -17.29 16.47 -0.64
CA MET A 1 -16.68 15.42 0.14
C MET A 1 -15.18 15.61 0.21
N THR A 2 -14.68 15.69 1.37
CA THR A 2 -13.27 16.01 1.55
C THR A 2 -12.41 14.82 1.85
N MET A 3 -12.93 13.64 1.60
CA MET A 3 -12.19 12.42 1.90
C MET A 3 -10.86 12.34 1.22
N ASN A 4 -10.81 12.87 0.00
CA ASN A 4 -9.62 12.74 -0.80
C ASN A 4 -8.42 13.46 -0.23
N VAL A 5 -8.67 14.46 0.60
CA VAL A 5 -7.57 15.22 1.18
C VAL A 5 -6.67 14.33 2.02
N TYR A 6 -7.27 13.39 2.72
CA TYR A 6 -6.51 12.52 3.61
C TYR A 6 -6.27 11.15 3.05
N TRP A 7 -6.78 10.89 1.88
CA TRP A 7 -6.76 9.56 1.32
C TRP A 7 -5.34 9.01 1.23
N GLY A 8 -4.44 9.82 0.71
CA GLY A 8 -3.08 9.37 0.50
C GLY A 8 -2.29 9.17 1.78
N GLU A 9 -2.71 9.78 2.88
CA GLU A 9 -1.95 9.67 4.12
C GLU A 9 -2.52 8.65 5.07
N ARG A 10 -3.74 8.25 4.84
CA ARG A 10 -4.43 7.37 5.77
C ARG A 10 -4.59 5.96 5.27
N MET A 11 -4.32 5.75 4.00
CA MET A 11 -4.60 4.47 3.41
C MET A 11 -3.76 3.36 4.02
N ILE A 12 -2.49 3.65 4.32
CA ILE A 12 -1.65 2.61 4.89
C ILE A 12 -2.15 2.20 6.28
N LYS A 13 -2.66 3.15 7.06
CA LYS A 13 -3.19 2.80 8.37
C LYS A 13 -4.42 1.90 8.24
N GLU A 14 -5.30 2.25 7.33
CA GLU A 14 -6.50 1.45 7.10
C GLU A 14 -6.16 0.09 6.53
N ALA A 15 -5.16 0.06 5.67
CA ALA A 15 -4.72 -1.19 5.09
C ALA A 15 -4.15 -2.12 6.15
N ILE A 16 -3.35 -1.58 7.06
CA ILE A 16 -2.81 -2.38 8.15
C ILE A 16 -3.95 -2.97 8.97
N ALA A 17 -4.94 -2.15 9.28
CA ALA A 17 -6.07 -2.63 10.08
C ALA A 17 -6.81 -3.78 9.39
N LYS A 18 -6.97 -3.70 8.08
CA LYS A 18 -7.62 -4.77 7.33
C LYS A 18 -6.77 -6.03 7.28
N VAL A 19 -5.49 -5.84 6.99
CA VAL A 19 -4.61 -6.97 6.75
C VAL A 19 -4.37 -7.77 8.03
N VAL A 20 -4.28 -7.09 9.18
CA VAL A 20 -4.12 -7.81 10.44
C VAL A 20 -5.37 -8.61 10.78
N GLU A 21 -6.51 -8.25 10.21
CA GLU A 21 -7.74 -9.01 10.36
C GLU A 21 -7.89 -10.08 9.28
N ARG A 22 -6.86 -10.25 8.47
CA ARG A 22 -6.83 -11.22 7.37
C ARG A 22 -7.83 -10.90 6.27
N ILE A 23 -8.07 -9.61 6.06
CA ILE A 23 -8.92 -9.14 5.00
C ILE A 23 -8.03 -8.72 3.84
N ASP A 24 -8.32 -9.24 2.65
CA ASP A 24 -7.55 -8.87 1.47
C ASP A 24 -7.86 -7.45 1.04
N LEU A 25 -6.83 -6.76 0.59
CA LEU A 25 -7.01 -5.43 0.01
C LEU A 25 -7.46 -5.57 -1.44
N LYS A 26 -8.23 -4.62 -1.89
CA LYS A 26 -8.52 -4.50 -3.31
C LYS A 26 -7.28 -4.00 -4.02
N GLU A 27 -7.26 -4.22 -5.33
CA GLU A 27 -6.11 -3.80 -6.11
C GLU A 27 -5.84 -2.31 -5.94
N GLU A 28 -6.89 -1.50 -5.98
CA GLU A 28 -6.74 -0.05 -5.85
C GLU A 28 -6.20 0.33 -4.47
N GLU A 29 -6.61 -0.39 -3.45
CA GLU A 29 -6.11 -0.12 -2.11
C GLU A 29 -4.62 -0.42 -2.03
N ALA A 30 -4.20 -1.53 -2.59
CA ALA A 30 -2.79 -1.90 -2.60
C ALA A 30 -1.97 -0.90 -3.39
N GLU A 31 -2.51 -0.42 -4.51
CA GLU A 31 -1.85 0.62 -5.29
C GLU A 31 -1.62 1.87 -4.45
N GLN A 32 -2.66 2.29 -3.74
CA GLN A 32 -2.57 3.52 -2.97
C GLN A 32 -1.57 3.39 -1.84
N VAL A 33 -1.56 2.25 -1.16
CA VAL A 33 -0.60 2.03 -0.08
C VAL A 33 0.82 2.07 -0.62
N MET A 34 1.06 1.40 -1.73
CA MET A 34 2.39 1.38 -2.30
C MET A 34 2.82 2.78 -2.72
N ARG A 35 1.88 3.57 -3.25
CA ARG A 35 2.17 4.94 -3.62
C ARG A 35 2.60 5.76 -2.41
N GLU A 36 1.90 5.60 -1.30
CA GLU A 36 2.27 6.30 -0.07
C GLU A 36 3.67 5.90 0.39
N ILE A 37 3.97 4.62 0.30
CA ILE A 37 5.30 4.14 0.70
C ILE A 37 6.37 4.76 -0.19
N MET A 38 6.17 4.71 -1.48
CA MET A 38 7.20 5.15 -2.42
C MET A 38 7.34 6.66 -2.48
N GLU A 39 6.31 7.38 -2.05
CA GLU A 39 6.38 8.84 -2.00
C GLU A 39 6.84 9.35 -0.64
N GLY A 40 7.20 8.44 0.25
CA GLY A 40 7.73 8.84 1.53
C GLY A 40 6.71 9.32 2.53
N LYS A 41 5.46 8.92 2.36
CA LYS A 41 4.39 9.39 3.23
C LYS A 41 4.08 8.43 4.37
N ALA A 42 4.72 7.28 4.39
CA ALA A 42 4.52 6.30 5.44
C ALA A 42 5.76 6.25 6.31
N THR A 43 5.54 6.05 7.61
CA THR A 43 6.66 5.94 8.53
C THR A 43 7.29 4.55 8.40
N PRO A 44 8.55 4.40 8.84
CA PRO A 44 9.16 3.06 8.83
C PRO A 44 8.35 2.05 9.64
N ALA A 45 7.76 2.48 10.75
CA ALA A 45 6.94 1.56 11.54
C ALA A 45 5.71 1.12 10.79
N GLN A 46 5.08 2.03 10.06
CA GLN A 46 3.90 1.69 9.27
C GLN A 46 4.28 0.73 8.14
N ILE A 47 5.39 0.99 7.49
CA ILE A 47 5.83 0.12 6.40
C ILE A 47 6.12 -1.28 6.92
N ALA A 48 6.83 -1.37 8.03
CA ALA A 48 7.17 -2.67 8.62
C ALA A 48 5.91 -3.41 9.04
N SER A 49 4.97 -2.70 9.66
CA SER A 49 3.72 -3.31 10.10
C SER A 49 2.92 -3.85 8.91
N TYR A 50 2.86 -3.07 7.85
CA TYR A 50 2.11 -3.45 6.68
C TYR A 50 2.72 -4.71 6.03
N ILE A 51 4.02 -4.68 5.83
CA ILE A 51 4.69 -5.79 5.18
C ILE A 51 4.59 -7.06 6.02
N THR A 52 4.79 -6.93 7.33
CA THR A 52 4.69 -8.08 8.22
C THR A 52 3.29 -8.66 8.20
N ALA A 53 2.28 -7.81 8.27
CA ALA A 53 0.91 -8.28 8.26
C ALA A 53 0.56 -8.98 6.94
N LEU A 54 1.04 -8.42 5.81
CA LEU A 54 0.82 -9.06 4.52
C LEU A 54 1.44 -10.46 4.47
N ARG A 55 2.66 -10.58 5.00
CA ARG A 55 3.34 -11.87 5.00
C ARG A 55 2.60 -12.88 5.86
N MET A 56 2.09 -12.43 6.98
CA MET A 56 1.37 -13.33 7.87
C MET A 56 0.04 -13.77 7.29
N LYS A 57 -0.63 -12.87 6.58
CA LYS A 57 -1.89 -13.20 5.94
C LYS A 57 -1.69 -14.02 4.67
N GLY A 58 -0.65 -13.70 3.94
CA GLY A 58 -0.46 -14.21 2.59
C GLY A 58 -1.04 -13.23 1.58
N GLU A 59 -0.21 -12.76 0.66
CA GLU A 59 -0.62 -11.76 -0.31
C GLU A 59 -1.57 -12.34 -1.34
N SER A 60 -2.64 -11.62 -1.62
CA SER A 60 -3.56 -12.00 -2.68
C SER A 60 -3.02 -11.53 -4.02
N VAL A 61 -3.60 -12.06 -5.10
CA VAL A 61 -3.20 -11.64 -6.44
C VAL A 61 -3.44 -10.14 -6.64
N ALA A 62 -4.57 -9.65 -6.14
CA ALA A 62 -4.89 -8.23 -6.27
C ALA A 62 -3.87 -7.36 -5.55
N GLU A 63 -3.42 -7.80 -4.38
CA GLU A 63 -2.42 -7.05 -3.62
C GLU A 63 -1.08 -7.03 -4.32
N ILE A 64 -0.67 -8.15 -4.86
CA ILE A 64 0.59 -8.23 -5.59
C ILE A 64 0.52 -7.39 -6.86
N THR A 65 -0.59 -7.50 -7.59
CA THR A 65 -0.75 -6.78 -8.84
C THR A 65 -0.76 -5.28 -8.63
N GLY A 66 -1.51 -4.81 -7.64
CA GLY A 66 -1.58 -3.38 -7.36
C GLY A 66 -0.24 -2.82 -6.93
N SER A 67 0.46 -3.55 -6.08
CA SER A 67 1.77 -3.10 -5.61
C SER A 67 2.78 -3.05 -6.76
N ALA A 68 2.80 -4.10 -7.57
CA ALA A 68 3.75 -4.18 -8.67
C ALA A 68 3.49 -3.09 -9.71
N LYS A 69 2.23 -2.77 -9.93
CA LYS A 69 1.86 -1.74 -10.88
C LYS A 69 2.47 -0.39 -10.50
N VAL A 70 2.34 -0.03 -9.22
CA VAL A 70 2.90 1.24 -8.76
C VAL A 70 4.41 1.21 -8.79
N MET A 71 5.01 0.10 -8.41
CA MET A 71 6.46 0.01 -8.45
C MET A 71 6.99 0.17 -9.86
N ARG A 72 6.31 -0.39 -10.84
CA ARG A 72 6.73 -0.22 -12.23
C ARG A 72 6.57 1.23 -12.70
N GLU A 73 5.48 1.88 -12.28
CA GLU A 73 5.29 3.28 -12.63
C GLU A 73 6.41 4.14 -12.10
N LYS A 74 6.79 3.91 -10.85
CA LYS A 74 7.84 4.70 -10.22
C LYS A 74 9.20 4.41 -10.82
N ALA A 75 9.45 3.14 -11.12
CA ALA A 75 10.72 2.75 -11.72
C ALA A 75 10.89 3.36 -13.11
N ALA A 76 9.81 3.45 -13.87
CA ALA A 76 9.87 4.01 -15.21
C ALA A 76 10.26 5.49 -15.20
N ARG A 77 10.07 6.16 -14.08
CA ARG A 77 10.40 7.57 -13.98
C ARG A 77 11.85 7.82 -13.63
N VAL A 78 12.52 6.79 -13.14
CA VAL A 78 13.92 6.92 -12.77
C VAL A 78 14.76 6.58 -13.97
N ARG A 79 14.88 7.54 -14.86
CA ARG A 79 15.64 7.35 -16.08
C ARG A 79 16.96 8.07 -16.00
N VAL A 80 17.96 7.48 -16.50
CA VAL A 80 19.28 8.11 -16.52
C VAL A 80 19.76 8.28 -17.92
#